data_0813aa2fd076791403844299fa2e312f
#
_entry.id   0813aa2fd076791403844299fa2e312f
#
_cell.length_a   1.000
_cell.length_b   1.000
_cell.length_c   1.000
_cell.angle_alpha   90.00
_cell.angle_beta   90.00
_cell.angle_gamma   90.00
#
_symmetry.space_group_name_H-M   'P 1'
#
loop_
_entity.id
_entity.type
_entity.pdbx_description
1 polymer ?
#
loop_
_entity_poly.entity_id
_entity_poly.type
_entity_poly.pdbx_seq_one_letter_code
_entity_poly.pdbx_strand_id
1 'polypeptide(L)'
;MIENKIQTEVKKSRRGLPRHVKNPFLNDTNIHTKTGIRRITTGKDRLAVVNENTGEQVGHGGFFQSMEVDKTQFVKLYVDGVSAIEGLSSSGKKVFKILYLAIRDNKDTDTILMSFDIVDQEIVKISRTTYFKGMKELADKKFIAETMIQNYYFINPDYMFNGDRLTFMKTYYLKGKKKT
;
A
#
# COMPACT_ATOMS: atom_id res chain seq x y z
N MET A 1 -4.17 -40.65 11.28
CA MET A 1 -4.28 -39.20 10.98
C MET A 1 -2.88 -38.70 10.80
N ILE A 2 -2.48 -38.53 9.55
CA ILE A 2 -1.14 -38.04 9.18
C ILE A 2 -1.35 -36.55 8.79
N GLU A 3 -1.02 -35.66 9.72
CA GLU A 3 -0.96 -34.23 9.43
C GLU A 3 0.22 -33.95 8.46
N ASN A 4 -0.12 -33.77 7.19
CA ASN A 4 0.83 -33.26 6.19
C ASN A 4 1.14 -31.79 6.52
N LYS A 5 2.17 -31.57 7.33
CA LYS A 5 2.87 -30.28 7.37
C LYS A 5 3.58 -30.09 6.04
N ILE A 6 2.91 -29.43 5.10
CA ILE A 6 3.58 -28.84 3.95
C ILE A 6 4.40 -27.68 4.49
N GLN A 7 5.63 -27.96 4.89
CA GLN A 7 6.66 -26.94 5.08
C GLN A 7 6.94 -26.34 3.68
N THR A 8 6.37 -25.19 3.42
CA THR A 8 6.70 -24.40 2.24
C THR A 8 8.16 -23.96 2.44
N GLU A 9 9.11 -24.65 1.81
CA GLU A 9 10.49 -24.22 1.78
C GLU A 9 10.55 -22.81 1.23
N VAL A 10 10.87 -21.86 2.10
CA VAL A 10 11.05 -20.46 1.72
C VAL A 10 12.34 -20.38 0.91
N LYS A 11 12.21 -20.36 -0.42
CA LYS A 11 13.37 -20.19 -1.32
C LYS A 11 14.06 -18.88 -0.97
N LYS A 12 15.30 -18.97 -0.47
CA LYS A 12 16.11 -17.79 -0.16
C LYS A 12 16.67 -17.20 -1.46
N SER A 13 16.76 -15.89 -1.53
CA SER A 13 17.47 -15.18 -2.60
C SER A 13 18.98 -15.37 -2.46
N ARG A 14 19.75 -14.97 -3.50
CA ARG A 14 21.22 -14.91 -3.42
C ARG A 14 21.73 -14.02 -2.28
N ARG A 15 20.89 -13.14 -1.73
CA ARG A 15 21.18 -12.23 -0.61
C ARG A 15 20.78 -12.78 0.75
N GLY A 16 20.25 -14.01 0.81
CA GLY A 16 19.78 -14.65 2.05
C GLY A 16 18.41 -14.14 2.53
N LEU A 17 17.73 -13.30 1.78
CA LEU A 17 16.39 -12.80 2.11
C LEU A 17 15.31 -13.83 1.72
N PRO A 18 14.24 -13.98 2.50
CA PRO A 18 13.12 -14.83 2.13
C PRO A 18 12.39 -14.28 0.91
N ARG A 19 11.93 -15.17 0.03
CA ARG A 19 11.10 -14.83 -1.13
C ARG A 19 9.65 -15.19 -0.88
N HIS A 20 8.76 -14.34 -1.33
CA HIS A 20 7.34 -14.45 -1.08
C HIS A 20 6.53 -14.57 -2.39
N VAL A 21 5.52 -15.45 -2.40
CA VAL A 21 4.57 -15.58 -3.51
C VAL A 21 3.47 -14.52 -3.42
N LYS A 22 3.12 -14.14 -2.18
CA LYS A 22 2.14 -13.11 -1.87
C LYS A 22 2.78 -12.06 -0.96
N ASN A 23 2.22 -10.88 -0.95
CA ASN A 23 2.71 -9.80 -0.09
C ASN A 23 2.58 -10.21 1.40
N PRO A 24 3.71 -10.42 2.13
CA PRO A 24 3.68 -10.89 3.51
C PRO A 24 3.08 -9.87 4.47
N PHE A 25 3.11 -8.59 4.13
CA PHE A 25 2.60 -7.50 4.97
C PHE A 25 1.06 -7.43 4.99
N LEU A 26 0.38 -8.06 4.01
CA LEU A 26 -1.08 -8.09 3.95
C LEU A 26 -1.70 -9.24 4.76
N ASN A 27 -0.88 -10.16 5.31
CA ASN A 27 -1.37 -11.28 6.11
C ASN A 27 -1.58 -10.90 7.59
N ASP A 28 -0.96 -9.83 8.06
CA ASP A 28 -1.18 -9.32 9.43
C ASP A 28 -2.51 -8.58 9.48
N THR A 29 -3.44 -9.12 10.24
CA THR A 29 -4.82 -8.61 10.44
C THR A 29 -4.90 -7.26 11.16
N ASN A 30 -3.76 -6.64 11.46
CA ASN A 30 -3.66 -5.41 12.23
C ASN A 30 -3.53 -4.14 11.37
N ILE A 31 -4.03 -4.17 10.14
CA ILE A 31 -4.03 -2.95 9.33
C ILE A 31 -5.09 -2.00 9.87
N HIS A 32 -4.66 -1.09 10.71
CA HIS A 32 -5.50 -0.05 11.29
C HIS A 32 -5.80 1.03 10.23
N THR A 33 -6.82 0.77 9.39
CA THR A 33 -7.38 1.80 8.54
C THR A 33 -8.39 2.61 9.34
N LYS A 34 -8.17 3.92 9.49
CA LYS A 34 -9.22 4.82 9.95
C LYS A 34 -10.14 5.13 8.77
N THR A 35 -11.26 4.43 8.72
CA THR A 35 -12.30 4.69 7.71
C THR A 35 -13.17 5.86 8.10
N GLY A 36 -13.66 6.59 7.13
CA GLY A 36 -14.64 7.64 7.31
C GLY A 36 -15.68 7.64 6.19
N ILE A 37 -16.84 8.15 6.48
CA ILE A 37 -17.90 8.28 5.49
C ILE A 37 -17.87 9.71 4.94
N ARG A 38 -17.70 9.84 3.63
CA ARG A 38 -17.88 11.09 2.90
C ARG A 38 -19.23 11.07 2.25
N ARG A 39 -20.06 12.06 2.56
CA ARG A 39 -21.32 12.29 1.86
C ARG A 39 -21.04 13.16 0.64
N ILE A 40 -21.40 12.66 -0.53
CA ILE A 40 -21.29 13.40 -1.79
C ILE A 40 -22.71 13.75 -2.20
N THR A 41 -22.99 15.04 -2.35
CA THR A 41 -24.25 15.51 -2.93
C THR A 41 -24.13 15.39 -4.44
N THR A 42 -24.92 14.51 -5.04
CA THR A 42 -24.97 14.34 -6.49
C THR A 42 -26.02 15.29 -7.07
N GLY A 43 -25.57 16.25 -7.88
CA GLY A 43 -26.45 17.14 -8.62
C GLY A 43 -26.53 18.57 -8.06
N LYS A 44 -26.69 19.51 -8.98
CA LYS A 44 -26.98 20.92 -8.67
C LYS A 44 -28.48 21.15 -8.37
N ASP A 45 -29.33 20.19 -8.75
CA ASP A 45 -30.76 20.31 -8.66
C ASP A 45 -31.23 19.88 -7.27
N ARG A 46 -31.87 20.81 -6.58
CA ARG A 46 -32.54 20.54 -5.31
C ARG A 46 -33.90 19.93 -5.62
N LEU A 47 -34.13 18.70 -5.16
CA LEU A 47 -35.45 18.10 -5.24
C LEU A 47 -36.36 18.77 -4.21
N ALA A 48 -37.49 19.23 -4.65
CA ALA A 48 -38.54 19.69 -3.75
C ALA A 48 -39.27 18.47 -3.17
N VAL A 49 -39.37 18.41 -1.85
CA VAL A 49 -40.20 17.42 -1.16
C VAL A 49 -41.58 18.05 -0.99
N VAL A 50 -42.56 17.50 -1.68
CA VAL A 50 -43.94 17.99 -1.69
C VAL A 50 -44.81 17.01 -0.88
N ASN A 51 -45.70 17.54 -0.05
CA ASN A 51 -46.73 16.75 0.60
C ASN A 51 -47.77 16.33 -0.44
N GLU A 52 -47.93 15.04 -0.66
CA GLU A 52 -48.84 14.51 -1.68
C GLU A 52 -50.30 14.88 -1.43
N ASN A 53 -50.72 15.15 -0.19
CA ASN A 53 -52.10 15.47 0.17
C ASN A 53 -52.42 16.96 0.05
N THR A 54 -51.46 17.84 0.31
CA THR A 54 -51.67 19.28 0.32
C THR A 54 -51.05 20.01 -0.86
N GLY A 55 -50.14 19.35 -1.58
CA GLY A 55 -49.36 19.96 -2.65
C GLY A 55 -48.32 20.98 -2.18
N GLU A 56 -48.19 21.19 -0.88
CA GLU A 56 -47.25 22.16 -0.32
C GLU A 56 -45.81 21.62 -0.29
N GLN A 57 -44.85 22.48 -0.61
CA GLN A 57 -43.46 22.17 -0.53
C GLN A 57 -43.00 22.17 0.94
N VAL A 58 -42.68 20.98 1.46
CA VAL A 58 -42.30 20.77 2.86
C VAL A 58 -40.81 20.93 3.09
N GLY A 59 -40.02 20.85 2.01
CA GLY A 59 -38.57 20.96 2.13
C GLY A 59 -37.83 20.69 0.83
N HIS A 60 -36.51 20.62 0.92
CA HIS A 60 -35.63 20.25 -0.19
C HIS A 60 -34.93 18.95 0.15
N GLY A 61 -35.03 17.98 -0.74
CA GLY A 61 -34.30 16.72 -0.66
C GLY A 61 -33.09 16.73 -1.57
N GLY A 62 -32.11 15.86 -1.29
CA GLY A 62 -30.97 15.62 -2.15
C GLY A 62 -30.57 14.16 -2.08
N PHE A 63 -30.00 13.65 -3.16
CA PHE A 63 -29.39 12.33 -3.16
C PHE A 63 -28.00 12.41 -2.54
N PHE A 64 -27.76 11.59 -1.53
CA PHE A 64 -26.47 11.48 -0.89
C PHE A 64 -25.92 10.07 -1.14
N GLN A 65 -24.74 10.01 -1.73
CA GLN A 65 -23.98 8.77 -1.80
C GLN A 65 -22.95 8.75 -0.69
N SER A 66 -23.04 7.76 0.20
CA SER A 66 -22.01 7.52 1.20
C SER A 66 -20.91 6.69 0.57
N MET A 67 -19.72 7.27 0.48
CA MET A 67 -18.51 6.55 0.09
C MET A 67 -17.63 6.35 1.31
N GLU A 68 -17.20 5.11 1.51
CA GLU A 68 -16.16 4.81 2.48
C GLU A 68 -14.82 5.30 1.93
N VAL A 69 -14.16 6.18 2.66
CA VAL A 69 -12.87 6.76 2.27
C VAL A 69 -11.82 6.42 3.32
N ASP A 70 -10.61 6.13 2.87
CA ASP A 70 -9.46 6.00 3.77
C ASP A 70 -9.03 7.39 4.22
N LYS A 71 -9.27 7.70 5.49
CA LYS A 71 -8.82 8.95 6.12
C LYS A 71 -7.36 8.91 6.52
N THR A 72 -6.71 7.75 6.42
CA THR A 72 -5.30 7.58 6.76
C THR A 72 -4.36 7.89 5.58
N GLN A 73 -4.87 8.60 4.55
CA GLN A 73 -4.07 8.97 3.39
C GLN A 73 -2.70 9.50 3.81
N PHE A 74 -1.67 9.10 3.10
CA PHE A 74 -0.25 9.52 3.08
C PHE A 74 0.34 10.18 4.36
N VAL A 75 -0.42 11.03 5.07
CA VAL A 75 0.04 11.77 6.25
C VAL A 75 0.38 10.84 7.42
N LYS A 76 -0.36 9.76 7.62
CA LYS A 76 -0.11 8.79 8.71
C LYS A 76 1.04 7.83 8.39
N LEU A 77 1.20 7.48 7.13
CA LEU A 77 2.40 6.82 6.63
C LEU A 77 3.65 7.66 6.89
N TYR A 78 3.53 8.99 6.81
CA TYR A 78 4.64 9.90 7.10
C TYR A 78 5.07 9.91 8.56
N VAL A 79 4.16 9.82 9.52
CA VAL A 79 4.51 9.89 10.95
C VAL A 79 5.20 8.60 11.41
N ASP A 80 4.62 7.44 11.13
CA ASP A 80 5.25 6.14 11.45
C ASP A 80 6.46 5.89 10.54
N GLY A 81 6.40 6.38 9.29
CA GLY A 81 7.49 6.35 8.32
C GLY A 81 8.65 7.28 8.69
N VAL A 82 8.42 8.44 9.30
CA VAL A 82 9.51 9.34 9.76
C VAL A 82 10.36 8.65 10.80
N SER A 83 9.76 8.04 11.82
CA SER A 83 10.50 7.29 12.84
C SER A 83 11.24 6.09 12.26
N ALA A 84 10.63 5.37 11.31
CA ALA A 84 11.28 4.26 10.61
C ALA A 84 12.44 4.74 9.70
N ILE A 85 12.29 5.90 9.06
CA ILE A 85 13.34 6.53 8.22
C ILE A 85 14.48 7.07 9.08
N GLU A 86 14.21 7.65 10.24
CA GLU A 86 15.24 8.12 11.17
C GLU A 86 16.20 7.01 11.56
N GLY A 87 15.68 5.80 11.75
CA GLY A 87 16.47 4.61 12.07
C GLY A 87 17.27 4.03 10.89
N LEU A 88 17.18 4.58 9.66
CA LEU A 88 17.94 4.11 8.51
C LEU A 88 19.36 4.67 8.50
N SER A 89 20.32 3.81 8.10
CA SER A 89 21.68 4.24 7.78
C SER A 89 21.69 5.19 6.56
N SER A 90 22.84 5.83 6.31
CA SER A 90 23.04 6.63 5.10
C SER A 90 22.75 5.85 3.81
N SER A 91 23.12 4.56 3.76
CA SER A 91 22.81 3.66 2.63
C SER A 91 21.33 3.39 2.53
N GLY A 92 20.66 3.10 3.64
CA GLY A 92 19.23 2.90 3.73
C GLY A 92 18.45 4.13 3.28
N LYS A 93 18.81 5.32 3.73
CA LYS A 93 18.17 6.60 3.34
C LYS A 93 18.27 6.88 1.83
N LYS A 94 19.42 6.58 1.21
CA LYS A 94 19.58 6.72 -0.24
C LYS A 94 18.66 5.77 -1.01
N VAL A 95 18.62 4.50 -0.61
CA VAL A 95 17.77 3.51 -1.27
C VAL A 95 16.29 3.77 -0.97
N PHE A 96 15.97 4.27 0.22
CA PHE A 96 14.62 4.72 0.54
C PHE A 96 14.13 5.84 -0.40
N LYS A 97 14.99 6.79 -0.76
CA LYS A 97 14.65 7.82 -1.75
C LYS A 97 14.32 7.19 -3.11
N ILE A 98 15.08 6.18 -3.55
CA ILE A 98 14.79 5.44 -4.80
C ILE A 98 13.45 4.71 -4.68
N LEU A 99 13.20 4.02 -3.56
CA LEU A 99 11.94 3.35 -3.27
C LEU A 99 10.75 4.32 -3.34
N TYR A 100 10.87 5.48 -2.71
CA TYR A 100 9.83 6.51 -2.73
C TYR A 100 9.50 6.98 -4.15
N LEU A 101 10.51 7.23 -4.98
CA LEU A 101 10.32 7.63 -6.38
C LEU A 101 9.63 6.52 -7.17
N ALA A 102 10.06 5.27 -7.00
CA ALA A 102 9.43 4.13 -7.66
C ALA A 102 7.95 3.96 -7.27
N ILE A 103 7.60 4.15 -5.99
CA ILE A 103 6.21 4.09 -5.53
C ILE A 103 5.38 5.27 -6.05
N ARG A 104 5.95 6.47 -6.10
CA ARG A 104 5.29 7.65 -6.66
C ARG A 104 4.84 7.43 -8.10
N ASP A 105 5.68 6.78 -8.88
CA ASP A 105 5.45 6.57 -10.31
C ASP A 105 4.60 5.31 -10.61
N ASN A 106 4.29 4.50 -9.58
CA ASN A 106 3.47 3.29 -9.69
C ASN A 106 2.27 3.35 -8.74
N LYS A 107 1.10 3.62 -9.31
CA LYS A 107 -0.15 3.77 -8.56
C LYS A 107 -0.90 2.44 -8.43
N ASP A 108 -1.61 2.25 -7.31
CA ASP A 108 -2.53 1.14 -7.03
C ASP A 108 -1.88 -0.26 -7.16
N THR A 109 -0.57 -0.35 -6.88
CA THR A 109 0.17 -1.62 -6.85
C THR A 109 0.92 -1.79 -5.54
N ASP A 110 1.05 -3.05 -5.10
CA ASP A 110 1.88 -3.43 -3.96
C ASP A 110 3.24 -4.00 -4.38
N THR A 111 3.53 -3.97 -5.69
CA THR A 111 4.74 -4.58 -6.25
C THR A 111 5.47 -3.56 -7.11
N ILE A 112 6.76 -3.41 -6.90
CA ILE A 112 7.61 -2.48 -7.64
C ILE A 112 8.89 -3.14 -8.15
N LEU A 113 9.39 -2.63 -9.27
CA LEU A 113 10.70 -2.98 -9.80
C LEU A 113 11.78 -2.12 -9.14
N MET A 114 12.76 -2.77 -8.53
CA MET A 114 13.92 -2.13 -7.90
C MET A 114 15.20 -2.80 -8.40
N SER A 115 15.89 -2.15 -9.34
CA SER A 115 17.18 -2.62 -9.86
C SER A 115 18.20 -1.49 -9.81
N PHE A 116 19.45 -1.81 -9.51
CA PHE A 116 20.53 -0.81 -9.56
C PHE A 116 20.70 -0.23 -10.97
N ASP A 117 20.46 -1.03 -11.99
CA ASP A 117 20.73 -0.67 -13.38
C ASP A 117 19.72 0.36 -13.95
N ILE A 118 18.58 0.55 -13.26
CA ILE A 118 17.58 1.56 -13.62
C ILE A 118 17.61 2.80 -12.72
N VAL A 119 18.55 2.86 -11.76
CA VAL A 119 18.66 4.02 -10.86
C VAL A 119 19.21 5.22 -11.63
N ASP A 120 18.46 6.31 -11.61
CA ASP A 120 18.94 7.59 -12.09
C ASP A 120 20.02 8.15 -11.15
N GLN A 121 21.27 8.09 -11.61
CA GLN A 121 22.44 8.51 -10.84
C GLN A 121 22.53 10.03 -10.68
N GLU A 122 21.80 10.81 -11.47
CA GLU A 122 21.73 12.27 -11.31
C GLU A 122 20.82 12.62 -10.13
N ILE A 123 19.73 11.88 -9.94
CA ILE A 123 18.78 12.08 -8.84
C ILE A 123 19.30 11.50 -7.52
N VAL A 124 19.88 10.28 -7.59
CA VAL A 124 20.43 9.60 -6.39
C VAL A 124 21.78 9.00 -6.72
N LYS A 125 22.85 9.75 -6.43
CA LYS A 125 24.21 9.25 -6.59
C LYS A 125 24.52 8.13 -5.60
N ILE A 126 24.64 6.89 -6.10
CA ILE A 126 24.80 5.70 -5.27
C ILE A 126 25.70 4.66 -5.98
N SER A 127 26.59 4.02 -5.24
CA SER A 127 27.36 2.89 -5.75
C SER A 127 26.55 1.59 -5.66
N ARG A 128 26.89 0.59 -6.48
CA ARG A 128 26.26 -0.73 -6.47
C ARG A 128 26.29 -1.40 -5.09
N THR A 129 27.42 -1.33 -4.41
CA THR A 129 27.58 -1.89 -3.05
C THR A 129 26.65 -1.18 -2.05
N THR A 130 26.61 0.15 -2.08
CA THR A 130 25.73 0.96 -1.21
C THR A 130 24.26 0.66 -1.48
N TYR A 131 23.88 0.50 -2.77
CA TYR A 131 22.53 0.12 -3.16
C TYR A 131 22.10 -1.20 -2.53
N PHE A 132 22.91 -2.26 -2.70
CA PHE A 132 22.55 -3.57 -2.14
C PHE A 132 22.56 -3.61 -0.61
N LYS A 133 23.46 -2.86 0.04
CA LYS A 133 23.44 -2.69 1.49
C LYS A 133 22.14 -2.03 1.96
N GLY A 134 21.71 -0.97 1.29
CA GLY A 134 20.47 -0.29 1.61
C GLY A 134 19.22 -1.14 1.30
N MET A 135 19.20 -1.90 0.21
CA MET A 135 18.12 -2.84 -0.11
C MET A 135 17.94 -3.90 0.98
N LYS A 136 19.04 -4.46 1.48
CA LYS A 136 18.99 -5.41 2.60
C LYS A 136 18.44 -4.76 3.85
N GLU A 137 18.89 -3.57 4.19
CA GLU A 137 18.39 -2.81 5.34
C GLU A 137 16.89 -2.51 5.26
N LEU A 138 16.39 -2.10 4.06
CA LEU A 138 14.96 -1.89 3.86
C LEU A 138 14.13 -3.16 4.02
N ALA A 139 14.66 -4.31 3.59
CA ALA A 139 14.00 -5.59 3.77
C ALA A 139 14.00 -6.03 5.25
N ASP A 140 15.13 -5.90 5.95
CA ASP A 140 15.26 -6.21 7.39
C ASP A 140 14.32 -5.34 8.24
N LYS A 141 14.11 -4.08 7.86
CA LYS A 141 13.20 -3.14 8.51
C LYS A 141 11.75 -3.22 7.98
N LYS A 142 11.42 -4.22 7.16
CA LYS A 142 10.06 -4.51 6.66
C LYS A 142 9.44 -3.39 5.79
N PHE A 143 10.23 -2.56 5.15
CA PHE A 143 9.73 -1.64 4.13
C PHE A 143 9.34 -2.37 2.85
N ILE A 144 10.14 -3.38 2.50
CA ILE A 144 9.98 -4.19 1.29
C ILE A 144 10.19 -5.68 1.60
N ALA A 145 9.67 -6.54 0.73
CA ALA A 145 9.93 -7.98 0.75
C ALA A 145 10.18 -8.51 -0.67
N GLU A 146 11.13 -9.43 -0.85
CA GLU A 146 11.41 -10.00 -2.17
C GLU A 146 10.25 -10.86 -2.67
N THR A 147 9.91 -10.69 -3.95
CA THR A 147 8.97 -11.57 -4.65
C THR A 147 9.69 -12.79 -5.23
N MET A 148 8.95 -13.70 -5.84
CA MET A 148 9.53 -14.81 -6.60
C MET A 148 10.22 -14.34 -7.89
N ILE A 149 9.88 -13.14 -8.39
CA ILE A 149 10.43 -12.54 -9.61
C ILE A 149 11.64 -11.68 -9.21
N GLN A 150 12.75 -11.86 -9.91
CA GLN A 150 13.97 -11.11 -9.64
C GLN A 150 13.76 -9.61 -9.80
N ASN A 151 14.33 -8.83 -8.88
CA ASN A 151 14.25 -7.36 -8.80
C ASN A 151 12.84 -6.79 -8.56
N TYR A 152 11.81 -7.63 -8.42
CA TYR A 152 10.50 -7.18 -7.96
C TYR A 152 10.36 -7.35 -6.46
N TYR A 153 9.78 -6.36 -5.82
CA TYR A 153 9.61 -6.31 -4.37
C TYR A 153 8.19 -5.94 -4.02
N PHE A 154 7.62 -6.63 -3.03
CA PHE A 154 6.42 -6.18 -2.36
C PHE A 154 6.76 -4.96 -1.50
N ILE A 155 5.90 -3.95 -1.51
CA ILE A 155 5.94 -2.83 -0.58
C ILE A 155 5.07 -3.13 0.63
N ASN A 156 5.44 -2.55 1.77
CA ASN A 156 4.60 -2.60 2.95
C ASN A 156 3.57 -1.46 2.90
N PRO A 157 2.27 -1.77 2.72
CA PRO A 157 1.25 -0.72 2.61
C PRO A 157 1.01 0.02 3.92
N ASP A 158 1.47 -0.50 5.06
CA ASP A 158 1.43 0.21 6.34
C ASP A 158 2.48 1.31 6.44
N TYR A 159 3.55 1.22 5.64
CA TYR A 159 4.59 2.22 5.57
C TYR A 159 4.42 3.16 4.38
N MET A 160 4.06 2.65 3.21
CA MET A 160 3.98 3.40 1.96
C MET A 160 2.98 2.79 0.98
N PHE A 161 2.09 3.60 0.44
CA PHE A 161 1.20 3.20 -0.65
C PHE A 161 0.79 4.41 -1.48
N ASN A 162 0.78 4.25 -2.81
CA ASN A 162 0.28 5.26 -3.73
C ASN A 162 -1.04 4.82 -4.33
N GLY A 163 -2.14 5.49 -3.96
CA GLY A 163 -3.48 5.18 -4.43
C GLY A 163 -4.48 4.95 -3.29
N ASP A 164 -5.61 4.31 -3.60
CA ASP A 164 -6.63 3.96 -2.61
C ASP A 164 -6.28 2.63 -1.94
N ARG A 165 -5.55 2.73 -0.81
CA ARG A 165 -5.14 1.58 0.00
C ARG A 165 -6.31 0.74 0.47
N LEU A 166 -7.43 1.36 0.85
CA LEU A 166 -8.60 0.66 1.37
C LEU A 166 -9.25 -0.21 0.29
N THR A 167 -9.46 0.35 -0.90
CA THR A 167 -9.99 -0.38 -2.06
C THR A 167 -9.03 -1.49 -2.49
N PHE A 168 -7.74 -1.22 -2.55
CA PHE A 168 -6.71 -2.21 -2.85
C PHE A 168 -6.79 -3.41 -1.91
N MET A 169 -6.84 -3.17 -0.61
CA MET A 169 -6.88 -4.20 0.41
C MET A 169 -8.18 -5.02 0.36
N LYS A 170 -9.35 -4.35 0.22
CA LYS A 170 -10.62 -5.04 0.04
C LYS A 170 -10.58 -5.99 -1.16
N THR A 171 -10.04 -5.53 -2.27
CA THR A 171 -9.89 -6.34 -3.50
C THR A 171 -8.94 -7.52 -3.29
N TYR A 172 -7.85 -7.33 -2.56
CA TYR A 172 -6.89 -8.39 -2.25
C TYR A 172 -7.53 -9.51 -1.42
N TYR A 173 -8.28 -9.15 -0.35
CA TYR A 173 -8.96 -10.14 0.50
C TYR A 173 -10.10 -10.87 -0.22
N LEU A 174 -10.85 -10.18 -1.08
CA LEU A 174 -11.92 -10.82 -1.87
C LEU A 174 -11.36 -11.84 -2.86
N LYS A 175 -10.23 -11.56 -3.49
CA LYS A 175 -9.53 -12.52 -4.37
C LYS A 175 -8.99 -13.73 -3.60
N GLY A 176 -8.57 -13.55 -2.35
CA GLY A 176 -8.10 -14.62 -1.48
C GLY A 176 -9.18 -15.61 -1.08
N LYS A 177 -10.43 -15.15 -0.89
CA LYS A 177 -11.58 -16.00 -0.48
C LYS A 177 -12.18 -16.82 -1.63
N LYS A 178 -11.93 -16.48 -2.91
CA LYS A 178 -12.48 -17.22 -4.07
C LYS A 178 -11.66 -18.48 -4.44
N LYS A 179 -10.62 -18.81 -3.71
CA LYS A 179 -9.74 -19.97 -3.99
C LYS A 179 -9.86 -21.10 -2.96
N THR A 180 -10.96 -21.15 -2.21
CA THR A 180 -11.27 -22.26 -1.30
C THR A 180 -12.42 -23.07 -1.86
#